data_a8cf4e5cbc0b8c5518e75672f0242b01
#
_entry.id   a8cf4e5cbc0b8c5518e75672f0242b01
#
_cell.length_a   1.000
_cell.length_b   1.000
_cell.length_c   1.000
_cell.angle_alpha   90.00
_cell.angle_beta   90.00
_cell.angle_gamma   90.00
#
_symmetry.space_group_name_H-M   'P 1'
#
loop_
_entity.id
_entity.type
_entity.pdbx_description
1 polymer ?
#
loop_
_entity_poly.entity_id
_entity_poly.type
_entity_poly.pdbx_seq_one_letter_code
_entity_poly.pdbx_strand_id
1 'polypeptide(L)'
;GIFQFEGRSTRAIVNQLFWDRPDAYPDINQLADINALSRPGALSSGMTAEYIRVARGAEPHSYHPIVDKILSSTNGCLVYQEQVMQIGKEFGGLSDHEIGRLRKIIGSKQSGGAFDEFKAKFLSGAKENWGADEALALEIWDYMAASAGYLFNVAHAVSYAVIAYWSMYLKRNYPASFYAGALAIASQKGKVKGKVDPVRPILLDAKAHSIDILPPHPTYSGYTWTASERSVRAGFLQLPKVGPKIATAMR
;
A
#
# COMPACT_ATOMS: atom_id res chain seq x y z
N GLY A 1 4.65 -9.74 10.26
CA GLY A 1 3.53 -9.28 9.71
C GLY A 1 3.03 -7.88 9.97
N ILE A 2 3.27 -6.96 9.02
CA ILE A 2 2.57 -5.68 9.00
C ILE A 2 1.61 -5.74 7.82
N PHE A 3 0.33 -5.39 8.05
CA PHE A 3 -0.71 -5.46 7.02
C PHE A 3 -0.26 -4.79 5.70
N GLN A 4 -0.36 -5.50 4.58
CA GLN A 4 0.04 -5.09 3.22
C GLN A 4 1.54 -4.79 3.02
N PHE A 5 2.37 -4.83 4.05
CA PHE A 5 3.82 -4.57 3.97
C PHE A 5 4.70 -5.83 4.08
N GLU A 6 4.10 -7.02 4.02
CA GLU A 6 4.82 -8.30 4.04
C GLU A 6 5.38 -8.70 2.66
N GLY A 7 4.80 -8.17 1.58
CA GLY A 7 5.16 -8.49 0.21
C GLY A 7 6.62 -8.14 -0.10
N ARG A 8 7.26 -8.96 -0.95
CA ARG A 8 8.64 -8.74 -1.37
C ARG A 8 8.81 -7.37 -2.03
N SER A 9 7.90 -6.99 -2.93
CA SER A 9 7.94 -5.70 -3.64
C SER A 9 7.82 -4.52 -2.68
N THR A 10 6.86 -4.55 -1.76
CA THR A 10 6.65 -3.49 -0.78
C THR A 10 7.87 -3.31 0.12
N ARG A 11 8.44 -4.42 0.63
CA ARG A 11 9.68 -4.37 1.43
C ARG A 11 10.87 -3.82 0.65
N ALA A 12 10.97 -4.15 -0.65
CA ALA A 12 12.03 -3.62 -1.50
C ALA A 12 11.92 -2.10 -1.66
N ILE A 13 10.70 -1.56 -1.85
CA ILE A 13 10.47 -0.11 -1.92
C ILE A 13 10.83 0.56 -0.59
N VAL A 14 10.35 0.02 0.54
CA VAL A 14 10.68 0.54 1.89
C VAL A 14 12.20 0.57 2.11
N ASN A 15 12.89 -0.51 1.77
CA ASN A 15 14.34 -0.55 1.90
C ASN A 15 15.03 0.50 1.02
N GLN A 16 14.62 0.65 -0.24
CA GLN A 16 15.21 1.64 -1.13
C GLN A 16 14.97 3.08 -0.65
N LEU A 17 13.85 3.35 0.02
CA LEU A 17 13.54 4.68 0.53
C LEU A 17 14.24 5.01 1.86
N PHE A 18 14.42 4.02 2.76
CA PHE A 18 14.72 4.30 4.16
C PHE A 18 15.93 3.54 4.74
N TRP A 19 16.49 2.51 4.06
CA TRP A 19 17.53 1.63 4.65
C TRP A 19 18.77 2.38 5.17
N ASP A 20 19.24 3.37 4.42
CA ASP A 20 20.42 4.20 4.72
C ASP A 20 20.07 5.55 5.37
N ARG A 21 18.83 5.72 5.82
CA ARG A 21 18.28 6.95 6.40
C ARG A 21 17.62 6.63 7.75
N PRO A 22 18.38 6.35 8.81
CA PRO A 22 17.86 5.84 10.08
C PRO A 22 16.89 6.81 10.78
N ASP A 23 16.99 8.11 10.48
CA ASP A 23 16.14 9.16 11.03
C ASP A 23 14.95 9.51 10.13
N ALA A 24 14.82 8.87 8.97
CA ALA A 24 13.69 9.08 8.06
C ALA A 24 12.62 8.03 8.31
N TYR A 25 11.40 8.49 8.56
CA TYR A 25 10.24 7.64 8.78
C TYR A 25 9.14 8.01 7.77
N PRO A 26 8.45 7.00 7.19
CA PRO A 26 7.34 7.29 6.30
C PRO A 26 6.18 7.93 7.08
N ASP A 27 5.63 8.99 6.54
CA ASP A 27 4.34 9.50 6.96
C ASP A 27 3.20 8.63 6.39
N ILE A 28 1.96 8.96 6.76
CA ILE A 28 0.79 8.18 6.33
C ILE A 28 0.56 8.24 4.82
N ASN A 29 0.92 9.36 4.16
CA ASN A 29 0.79 9.52 2.73
C ASN A 29 1.84 8.68 2.00
N GLN A 30 3.08 8.69 2.48
CA GLN A 30 4.14 7.83 1.93
C GLN A 30 3.80 6.33 2.10
N LEU A 31 3.17 5.93 3.21
CA LEU A 31 2.67 4.56 3.36
C LEU A 31 1.58 4.23 2.33
N ALA A 32 0.69 5.18 2.04
CA ALA A 32 -0.32 5.02 1.00
C ALA A 32 0.31 4.92 -0.40
N ASP A 33 1.29 5.78 -0.70
CA ASP A 33 2.03 5.77 -1.96
C ASP A 33 2.77 4.44 -2.16
N ILE A 34 3.49 3.96 -1.14
CA ILE A 34 4.19 2.67 -1.19
C ILE A 34 3.22 1.53 -1.50
N ASN A 35 2.03 1.55 -0.89
CA ASN A 35 1.00 0.55 -1.15
C ASN A 35 0.49 0.61 -2.61
N ALA A 36 0.28 1.80 -3.15
CA ALA A 36 -0.10 2.02 -4.54
C ALA A 36 1.01 1.57 -5.52
N LEU A 37 2.27 1.89 -5.21
CA LEU A 37 3.44 1.67 -6.07
C LEU A 37 3.98 0.23 -6.03
N SER A 38 3.63 -0.59 -5.03
CA SER A 38 4.11 -1.97 -4.89
C SER A 38 3.43 -2.97 -5.84
N ARG A 39 2.50 -2.52 -6.67
CA ARG A 39 1.73 -3.37 -7.60
C ARG A 39 2.48 -3.61 -8.91
N PRO A 40 2.24 -4.76 -9.58
CA PRO A 40 2.94 -5.12 -10.81
C PRO A 40 2.92 -4.04 -11.89
N GLY A 41 1.78 -3.37 -12.12
CA GLY A 41 1.65 -2.33 -13.13
C GLY A 41 2.52 -1.11 -12.85
N ALA A 42 2.54 -0.59 -11.62
CA ALA A 42 3.38 0.54 -11.22
C ALA A 42 4.88 0.19 -11.27
N LEU A 43 5.23 -1.06 -10.91
CA LEU A 43 6.61 -1.54 -10.99
C LEU A 43 7.10 -1.66 -12.43
N SER A 44 6.27 -2.19 -13.34
CA SER A 44 6.64 -2.41 -14.75
C SER A 44 6.64 -1.13 -15.59
N SER A 45 5.86 -0.11 -15.21
CA SER A 45 5.82 1.18 -15.91
C SER A 45 7.00 2.11 -15.61
N GLY A 46 7.84 1.76 -14.63
CA GLY A 46 8.94 2.64 -14.17
C GLY A 46 8.50 3.70 -13.14
N MET A 47 7.20 3.88 -12.90
CA MET A 47 6.65 4.86 -11.95
C MET A 47 7.26 4.73 -10.55
N THR A 48 7.39 3.49 -10.06
CA THR A 48 7.97 3.22 -8.74
C THR A 48 9.44 3.64 -8.65
N ALA A 49 10.22 3.39 -9.71
CA ALA A 49 11.63 3.78 -9.76
C ALA A 49 11.77 5.30 -9.76
N GLU A 50 10.93 6.00 -10.52
CA GLU A 50 10.91 7.46 -10.57
C GLU A 50 10.51 8.08 -9.22
N TYR A 51 9.46 7.57 -8.60
CA TYR A 51 9.07 8.00 -7.26
C TYR A 51 10.21 7.88 -6.25
N ILE A 52 10.91 6.74 -6.23
CA ILE A 52 12.05 6.52 -5.33
C ILE A 52 13.20 7.48 -5.65
N ARG A 53 13.50 7.69 -6.93
CA ARG A 53 14.56 8.61 -7.39
C ARG A 53 14.34 10.02 -6.84
N VAL A 54 13.13 10.54 -6.97
CA VAL A 54 12.77 11.89 -6.50
C VAL A 54 12.70 11.94 -4.97
N ALA A 55 12.10 10.94 -4.31
CA ALA A 55 12.06 10.85 -2.85
C ALA A 55 13.46 10.81 -2.20
N ARG A 56 14.48 10.42 -2.97
CA ARG A 56 15.89 10.42 -2.53
C ARG A 56 16.64 11.70 -2.88
N GLY A 57 15.96 12.72 -3.37
CA GLY A 57 16.51 14.06 -3.58
C GLY A 57 16.88 14.39 -5.03
N ALA A 58 16.49 13.57 -6.00
CA ALA A 58 16.60 13.97 -7.40
C ALA A 58 15.45 14.93 -7.78
N GLU A 59 15.70 15.79 -8.74
CA GLU A 59 14.68 16.71 -9.25
C GLU A 59 13.58 15.93 -9.99
N PRO A 60 12.29 16.21 -9.73
CA PRO A 60 11.20 15.68 -10.52
C PRO A 60 11.18 16.28 -11.93
N HIS A 61 10.55 15.58 -12.87
CA HIS A 61 10.20 16.20 -14.14
C HIS A 61 9.18 17.32 -13.92
N SER A 62 9.42 18.49 -14.51
CA SER A 62 8.53 19.64 -14.42
C SER A 62 7.75 19.78 -15.72
N TYR A 63 6.43 19.86 -15.63
CA TYR A 63 5.52 20.07 -16.75
C TYR A 63 5.00 21.50 -16.79
N HIS A 64 4.20 21.87 -15.82
CA HIS A 64 3.57 23.17 -15.67
C HIS A 64 3.28 23.43 -14.18
N PRO A 65 3.39 24.66 -13.66
CA PRO A 65 3.23 24.94 -12.24
C PRO A 65 1.97 24.35 -11.58
N ILE A 66 0.84 24.33 -12.29
CA ILE A 66 -0.41 23.73 -11.77
C ILE A 66 -0.33 22.19 -11.72
N VAL A 67 0.26 21.57 -12.72
CA VAL A 67 0.45 20.12 -12.78
C VAL A 67 1.48 19.68 -11.74
N ASP A 68 2.59 20.38 -11.65
CA ASP A 68 3.66 20.12 -10.68
C ASP A 68 3.15 20.25 -9.25
N LYS A 69 2.30 21.23 -8.97
CA LYS A 69 1.61 21.37 -7.68
C LYS A 69 0.72 20.16 -7.35
N ILE A 70 -0.03 19.65 -8.32
CA ILE A 70 -0.89 18.48 -8.14
C ILE A 70 -0.05 17.23 -7.87
N LEU A 71 1.08 17.07 -8.56
CA LEU A 71 1.96 15.92 -8.44
C LEU A 71 2.96 16.02 -7.28
N SER A 72 3.09 17.17 -6.63
CA SER A 72 4.08 17.40 -5.56
C SER A 72 3.94 16.43 -4.39
N SER A 73 2.71 16.07 -4.03
CA SER A 73 2.43 15.14 -2.94
C SER A 73 2.91 13.70 -3.21
N THR A 74 3.18 13.37 -4.46
CA THR A 74 3.63 12.05 -4.93
C THR A 74 4.97 12.12 -5.66
N ASN A 75 5.85 13.05 -5.25
CA ASN A 75 7.20 13.21 -5.80
C ASN A 75 7.21 13.39 -7.33
N GLY A 76 6.27 14.16 -7.88
CA GLY A 76 6.17 14.40 -9.32
C GLY A 76 5.57 13.23 -10.12
N CYS A 77 5.13 12.17 -9.47
CA CYS A 77 4.59 11.00 -10.13
C CYS A 77 3.05 10.99 -10.14
N LEU A 78 2.48 10.50 -11.23
CA LEU A 78 1.04 10.35 -11.39
C LEU A 78 0.61 8.98 -10.84
N VAL A 79 0.34 8.92 -9.53
CA VAL A 79 0.05 7.67 -8.79
C VAL A 79 -1.45 7.41 -8.69
N TYR A 80 -2.25 8.47 -8.54
CA TYR A 80 -3.65 8.36 -8.19
C TYR A 80 -4.60 8.80 -9.29
N GLN A 81 -5.75 8.12 -9.39
CA GLN A 81 -6.83 8.48 -10.31
C GLN A 81 -7.31 9.91 -10.07
N GLU A 82 -7.34 10.33 -8.82
CA GLU A 82 -7.75 11.66 -8.39
C GLU A 82 -6.85 12.76 -8.96
N GLN A 83 -5.55 12.49 -9.15
CA GLN A 83 -4.63 13.44 -9.77
C GLN A 83 -4.94 13.64 -11.26
N VAL A 84 -5.28 12.58 -12.00
CA VAL A 84 -5.74 12.71 -13.41
C VAL A 84 -7.00 13.55 -13.49
N MET A 85 -7.94 13.31 -12.57
CA MET A 85 -9.19 14.09 -12.54
C MET A 85 -8.90 15.57 -12.23
N GLN A 86 -7.99 15.84 -11.32
CA GLN A 86 -7.62 17.20 -10.95
C GLN A 86 -6.87 17.91 -12.08
N ILE A 87 -5.91 17.25 -12.73
CA ILE A 87 -5.22 17.79 -13.91
C ILE A 87 -6.21 18.03 -15.04
N GLY A 88 -7.11 17.09 -15.32
CA GLY A 88 -8.14 17.23 -16.34
C GLY A 88 -9.03 18.45 -16.10
N LYS A 89 -9.40 18.71 -14.84
CA LYS A 89 -10.23 19.84 -14.45
C LYS A 89 -9.45 21.15 -14.42
N GLU A 90 -8.36 21.22 -13.66
CA GLU A 90 -7.66 22.46 -13.36
C GLU A 90 -6.77 22.92 -14.52
N PHE A 91 -6.08 22.00 -15.18
CA PHE A 91 -5.23 22.34 -16.33
C PHE A 91 -5.99 22.26 -17.66
N GLY A 92 -6.72 21.16 -17.89
CA GLY A 92 -7.41 20.89 -19.15
C GLY A 92 -8.79 21.51 -19.28
N GLY A 93 -9.36 22.16 -18.24
CA GLY A 93 -10.66 22.82 -18.30
C GLY A 93 -11.86 21.86 -18.50
N LEU A 94 -11.71 20.58 -18.17
CA LEU A 94 -12.81 19.60 -18.27
C LEU A 94 -13.88 19.90 -17.22
N SER A 95 -15.14 19.83 -17.59
CA SER A 95 -16.28 19.98 -16.69
C SER A 95 -16.42 18.80 -15.71
N ASP A 96 -17.14 18.99 -14.61
CA ASP A 96 -17.39 17.93 -13.63
C ASP A 96 -18.09 16.69 -14.24
N HIS A 97 -18.95 16.89 -15.24
CA HIS A 97 -19.58 15.79 -15.98
C HIS A 97 -18.55 14.98 -16.77
N GLU A 98 -17.62 15.65 -17.46
CA GLU A 98 -16.54 15.00 -18.23
C GLU A 98 -15.54 14.30 -17.32
N ILE A 99 -15.20 14.92 -16.19
CA ILE A 99 -14.38 14.29 -15.14
C ILE A 99 -15.06 13.01 -14.60
N GLY A 100 -16.39 13.05 -14.40
CA GLY A 100 -17.16 11.86 -14.00
C GLY A 100 -17.09 10.71 -15.02
N ARG A 101 -17.10 11.03 -16.33
CA ARG A 101 -16.90 10.05 -17.40
C ARG A 101 -15.46 9.54 -17.46
N LEU A 102 -14.49 10.44 -17.41
CA LEU A 102 -13.06 10.11 -17.39
C LEU A 102 -12.73 9.15 -16.22
N ARG A 103 -13.28 9.41 -15.02
CA ARG A 103 -13.16 8.52 -13.87
C ARG A 103 -13.66 7.09 -14.14
N LYS A 104 -14.81 6.96 -14.83
CA LYS A 104 -15.36 5.63 -15.17
C LYS A 104 -14.45 4.88 -16.14
N ILE A 105 -13.88 5.59 -17.13
CA ILE A 105 -12.95 5.02 -18.11
C ILE A 105 -11.69 4.50 -17.40
N ILE A 106 -11.08 5.33 -16.54
CA ILE A 106 -9.90 4.94 -15.74
C ILE A 106 -10.23 3.75 -14.83
N GLY A 107 -11.35 3.80 -14.12
CA GLY A 107 -11.79 2.74 -13.22
C GLY A 107 -12.05 1.40 -13.90
N SER A 108 -12.52 1.41 -15.16
CA SER A 108 -12.73 0.20 -15.96
C SER A 108 -11.46 -0.32 -16.64
N LYS A 109 -10.32 0.35 -16.44
CA LYS A 109 -9.03 0.05 -17.10
C LYS A 109 -9.14 -0.01 -18.64
N GLN A 110 -10.06 0.70 -19.20
CA GLN A 110 -10.16 0.89 -20.64
C GLN A 110 -9.07 1.88 -21.05
N SER A 111 -8.13 1.43 -21.83
CA SER A 111 -7.11 2.26 -22.48
C SER A 111 -7.48 2.47 -23.94
N GLY A 112 -7.03 3.57 -24.54
CA GLY A 112 -7.24 3.86 -25.95
C GLY A 112 -8.40 4.81 -26.23
N GLY A 113 -9.08 4.67 -27.35
CA GLY A 113 -10.01 5.66 -27.92
C GLY A 113 -11.08 6.26 -26.99
N ALA A 114 -11.49 5.56 -25.93
CA ALA A 114 -12.40 6.12 -24.93
C ALA A 114 -11.78 7.25 -24.11
N PHE A 115 -10.47 7.19 -23.86
CA PHE A 115 -9.73 8.26 -23.20
C PHE A 115 -9.54 9.45 -24.15
N ASP A 116 -9.24 9.17 -25.41
CA ASP A 116 -8.99 10.19 -26.44
C ASP A 116 -10.21 11.08 -26.76
N GLU A 117 -11.41 10.66 -26.39
CA GLU A 117 -12.61 11.50 -26.53
C GLU A 117 -12.46 12.89 -25.89
N PHE A 118 -11.67 12.99 -24.82
CA PHE A 118 -11.48 14.25 -24.11
C PHE A 118 -10.23 15.03 -24.55
N LYS A 119 -9.38 14.43 -25.41
CA LYS A 119 -8.08 15.00 -25.80
C LYS A 119 -8.20 16.38 -26.39
N ALA A 120 -9.02 16.57 -27.41
CA ALA A 120 -9.16 17.84 -28.11
C ALA A 120 -9.62 18.96 -27.16
N LYS A 121 -10.56 18.66 -26.26
CA LYS A 121 -11.04 19.61 -25.28
C LYS A 121 -9.99 19.94 -24.22
N PHE A 122 -9.25 18.96 -23.75
CA PHE A 122 -8.15 19.16 -22.82
C PHE A 122 -7.06 20.08 -23.39
N LEU A 123 -6.66 19.86 -24.65
CA LEU A 123 -5.68 20.72 -25.33
C LEU A 123 -6.18 22.16 -25.49
N SER A 124 -7.47 22.33 -25.90
CA SER A 124 -8.08 23.65 -26.00
C SER A 124 -8.15 24.35 -24.66
N GLY A 125 -8.61 23.65 -23.62
CA GLY A 125 -8.71 24.19 -22.26
C GLY A 125 -7.37 24.56 -21.66
N ALA A 126 -6.32 23.77 -21.88
CA ALA A 126 -4.97 24.09 -21.45
C ALA A 126 -4.45 25.40 -22.08
N LYS A 127 -4.71 25.59 -23.39
CA LYS A 127 -4.38 26.83 -24.10
C LYS A 127 -5.19 28.03 -23.60
N GLU A 128 -6.49 27.85 -23.44
CA GLU A 128 -7.40 28.95 -23.04
C GLU A 128 -7.15 29.39 -21.59
N ASN A 129 -6.96 28.46 -20.67
CA ASN A 129 -6.82 28.75 -19.24
C ASN A 129 -5.41 29.19 -18.86
N TRP A 130 -4.38 28.67 -19.54
CA TRP A 130 -2.98 28.81 -19.10
C TRP A 130 -2.05 29.33 -20.19
N GLY A 131 -2.51 29.51 -21.43
CA GLY A 131 -1.64 29.84 -22.56
C GLY A 131 -0.62 28.76 -22.90
N ALA A 132 -0.87 27.51 -22.44
CA ALA A 132 0.02 26.39 -22.69
C ALA A 132 0.11 26.14 -24.19
N ASP A 133 1.32 25.86 -24.69
CA ASP A 133 1.49 25.43 -26.06
C ASP A 133 0.94 24.01 -26.27
N GLU A 134 0.67 23.67 -27.51
CA GLU A 134 0.07 22.37 -27.86
C GLU A 134 1.00 21.19 -27.51
N ALA A 135 2.33 21.38 -27.63
CA ALA A 135 3.30 20.34 -27.38
C ALA A 135 3.31 19.96 -25.89
N LEU A 136 3.33 20.96 -25.00
CA LEU A 136 3.25 20.74 -23.56
C LEU A 136 1.92 20.11 -23.15
N ALA A 137 0.80 20.62 -23.66
CA ALA A 137 -0.51 20.05 -23.35
C ALA A 137 -0.64 18.60 -23.84
N LEU A 138 -0.06 18.28 -24.98
CA LEU A 138 0.00 16.92 -25.53
C LEU A 138 0.88 16.00 -24.68
N GLU A 139 2.04 16.46 -24.23
CA GLU A 139 2.93 15.71 -23.35
C GLU A 139 2.21 15.30 -22.04
N ILE A 140 1.53 16.29 -21.41
CA ILE A 140 0.76 16.03 -20.18
C ILE A 140 -0.38 15.02 -20.45
N TRP A 141 -1.11 15.21 -21.56
CA TRP A 141 -2.17 14.27 -21.94
C TRP A 141 -1.65 12.85 -22.14
N ASP A 142 -0.57 12.69 -22.88
CA ASP A 142 0.01 11.39 -23.19
C ASP A 142 0.57 10.71 -21.92
N TYR A 143 1.12 11.48 -20.98
CA TYR A 143 1.50 10.98 -19.65
C TYR A 143 0.29 10.46 -18.85
N MET A 144 -0.82 11.21 -18.85
CA MET A 144 -2.07 10.80 -18.21
C MET A 144 -2.63 9.51 -18.83
N ALA A 145 -2.66 9.45 -20.17
CA ALA A 145 -3.18 8.31 -20.93
C ALA A 145 -2.35 7.04 -20.71
N ALA A 146 -1.02 7.16 -20.76
CA ALA A 146 -0.10 6.07 -20.49
C ALA A 146 -0.22 5.53 -19.05
N SER A 147 -0.48 6.40 -18.09
CA SER A 147 -0.61 6.05 -16.68
C SER A 147 -1.97 5.45 -16.31
N ALA A 148 -3.02 5.69 -17.09
CA ALA A 148 -4.41 5.39 -16.74
C ALA A 148 -4.66 3.94 -16.28
N GLY A 149 -3.97 2.96 -16.87
CA GLY A 149 -4.07 1.54 -16.53
C GLY A 149 -3.47 1.16 -15.17
N TYR A 150 -2.63 2.00 -14.59
CA TYR A 150 -1.85 1.70 -13.37
C TYR A 150 -2.30 2.52 -12.16
N LEU A 151 -3.08 3.57 -12.35
CA LEU A 151 -3.53 4.48 -11.32
C LEU A 151 -4.29 3.77 -10.19
N PHE A 152 -4.16 4.31 -9.00
CA PHE A 152 -4.82 3.78 -7.81
C PHE A 152 -5.83 4.79 -7.24
N ASN A 153 -6.77 4.30 -6.44
CA ASN A 153 -7.70 5.16 -5.72
C ASN A 153 -7.04 5.62 -4.41
N VAL A 154 -6.97 6.94 -4.18
CA VAL A 154 -6.31 7.50 -3.00
C VAL A 154 -7.01 7.10 -1.71
N ALA A 155 -8.36 7.11 -1.68
CA ALA A 155 -9.11 6.77 -0.47
C ALA A 155 -8.86 5.32 -0.02
N HIS A 156 -8.76 4.40 -0.99
CA HIS A 156 -8.39 3.02 -0.70
C HIS A 156 -6.95 2.92 -0.18
N ALA A 157 -5.99 3.58 -0.83
CA ALA A 157 -4.58 3.56 -0.42
C ALA A 157 -4.40 4.07 1.01
N VAL A 158 -5.02 5.21 1.36
CA VAL A 158 -4.96 5.81 2.70
C VAL A 158 -5.62 4.89 3.74
N SER A 159 -6.78 4.31 3.44
CA SER A 159 -7.46 3.38 4.36
C SER A 159 -6.56 2.19 4.72
N TYR A 160 -5.86 1.63 3.74
CA TYR A 160 -4.92 0.54 3.94
C TYR A 160 -3.65 0.99 4.67
N ALA A 161 -3.17 2.20 4.41
CA ALA A 161 -2.03 2.78 5.11
C ALA A 161 -2.32 2.97 6.61
N VAL A 162 -3.53 3.40 6.97
CA VAL A 162 -3.98 3.51 8.38
C VAL A 162 -3.94 2.15 9.07
N ILE A 163 -4.47 1.10 8.43
CA ILE A 163 -4.44 -0.26 9.00
C ILE A 163 -2.99 -0.78 9.12
N ALA A 164 -2.14 -0.50 8.13
CA ALA A 164 -0.72 -0.83 8.19
C ALA A 164 -0.01 -0.12 9.34
N TYR A 165 -0.29 1.17 9.52
CA TYR A 165 0.22 1.97 10.65
C TYR A 165 -0.21 1.39 11.99
N TRP A 166 -1.48 1.06 12.18
CA TRP A 166 -1.97 0.41 13.40
C TRP A 166 -1.28 -0.92 13.66
N SER A 167 -1.10 -1.74 12.63
CA SER A 167 -0.39 -3.02 12.74
C SER A 167 1.06 -2.82 13.18
N MET A 168 1.74 -1.81 12.63
CA MET A 168 3.11 -1.45 12.99
C MET A 168 3.18 -0.90 14.44
N TYR A 169 2.25 -0.02 14.80
CA TYR A 169 2.16 0.55 16.14
C TYR A 169 1.98 -0.54 17.20
N LEU A 170 1.06 -1.49 16.99
CA LEU A 170 0.83 -2.62 17.87
C LEU A 170 2.06 -3.52 17.97
N LYS A 171 2.70 -3.83 16.83
CA LYS A 171 3.92 -4.63 16.80
C LYS A 171 5.07 -3.98 17.56
N ARG A 172 5.21 -2.66 17.46
CA ARG A 172 6.28 -1.89 18.11
C ARG A 172 6.06 -1.74 19.61
N ASN A 173 4.85 -1.39 20.03
CA ASN A 173 4.56 -1.00 21.41
C ASN A 173 4.01 -2.16 22.26
N TYR A 174 3.35 -3.15 21.64
CA TYR A 174 2.73 -4.31 22.29
C TYR A 174 3.10 -5.62 21.58
N PRO A 175 4.40 -5.92 21.41
CA PRO A 175 4.83 -7.01 20.54
C PRO A 175 4.29 -8.37 20.96
N ALA A 176 4.28 -8.71 22.25
CA ALA A 176 3.75 -9.99 22.71
C ALA A 176 2.27 -10.16 22.35
N SER A 177 1.45 -9.14 22.60
CA SER A 177 0.01 -9.15 22.25
C SER A 177 -0.20 -9.22 20.74
N PHE A 178 0.59 -8.48 19.95
CA PHE A 178 0.55 -8.54 18.49
C PHE A 178 0.84 -9.96 17.99
N TYR A 179 1.92 -10.60 18.47
CA TYR A 179 2.28 -11.94 18.04
C TYR A 179 1.28 -13.01 18.50
N ALA A 180 0.73 -12.88 19.71
CA ALA A 180 -0.31 -13.80 20.18
C ALA A 180 -1.55 -13.75 19.28
N GLY A 181 -2.02 -12.57 18.92
CA GLY A 181 -3.13 -12.38 17.98
C GLY A 181 -2.83 -12.92 16.58
N ALA A 182 -1.66 -12.59 16.04
CA ALA A 182 -1.22 -13.06 14.72
C ALA A 182 -1.12 -14.60 14.66
N LEU A 183 -0.53 -15.22 15.69
CA LEU A 183 -0.43 -16.67 15.80
C LEU A 183 -1.79 -17.34 15.97
N ALA A 184 -2.71 -16.75 16.74
CA ALA A 184 -4.06 -17.27 16.91
C ALA A 184 -4.81 -17.33 15.57
N ILE A 185 -4.74 -16.26 14.77
CA ILE A 185 -5.37 -16.18 13.45
C ILE A 185 -4.69 -17.15 12.45
N ALA A 186 -3.36 -17.19 12.43
CA ALA A 186 -2.61 -18.06 11.54
C ALA A 186 -2.89 -19.55 11.82
N SER A 187 -3.00 -19.91 13.10
CA SER A 187 -3.31 -21.28 13.51
C SER A 187 -4.69 -21.76 13.07
N GLN A 188 -5.68 -20.86 12.93
CA GLN A 188 -7.03 -21.20 12.46
C GLN A 188 -7.07 -21.54 10.97
N LYS A 189 -6.15 -20.99 10.17
CA LYS A 189 -6.11 -21.23 8.71
C LYS A 189 -5.70 -22.67 8.34
N GLY A 190 -5.19 -23.43 9.29
CA GLY A 190 -4.76 -24.81 9.10
C GLY A 190 -3.59 -24.98 8.14
N LYS A 191 -2.98 -26.14 8.14
CA LYS A 191 -1.95 -26.53 7.15
C LYS A 191 -2.64 -26.99 5.86
N VAL A 192 -2.56 -26.19 4.82
CA VAL A 192 -3.00 -26.60 3.48
C VAL A 192 -1.85 -27.37 2.83
N LYS A 193 -2.13 -28.59 2.37
CA LYS A 193 -1.14 -29.46 1.71
C LYS A 193 -0.49 -28.71 0.53
N GLY A 194 0.84 -28.62 0.51
CA GLY A 194 1.61 -27.92 -0.52
C GLY A 194 1.77 -26.39 -0.32
N LYS A 195 1.21 -25.82 0.75
CA LYS A 195 1.43 -24.41 1.11
C LYS A 195 2.36 -24.27 2.32
N VAL A 196 3.07 -23.15 2.37
CA VAL A 196 3.94 -22.80 3.51
C VAL A 196 3.09 -22.68 4.78
N ASP A 197 3.57 -23.28 5.88
CA ASP A 197 2.94 -23.19 7.20
C ASP A 197 2.85 -21.68 7.61
N PRO A 198 1.64 -21.13 7.78
CA PRO A 198 1.49 -19.70 8.08
C PRO A 198 1.98 -19.32 9.48
N VAL A 199 2.12 -20.27 10.38
CA VAL A 199 2.56 -20.04 11.78
C VAL A 199 4.08 -19.86 11.86
N ARG A 200 4.84 -20.67 11.12
CA ARG A 200 6.31 -20.68 11.20
C ARG A 200 6.98 -19.32 10.98
N PRO A 201 6.63 -18.53 9.94
CA PRO A 201 7.21 -17.23 9.72
C PRO A 201 6.95 -16.25 10.88
N ILE A 202 5.78 -16.34 11.51
CA ILE A 202 5.39 -15.49 12.64
C ILE A 202 6.20 -15.85 13.88
N LEU A 203 6.43 -17.14 14.14
CA LEU A 203 7.28 -17.61 15.24
C LEU A 203 8.73 -17.14 15.08
N LEU A 204 9.27 -17.20 13.87
CA LEU A 204 10.64 -16.74 13.57
C LEU A 204 10.76 -15.22 13.75
N ASP A 205 9.76 -14.47 13.27
CA ASP A 205 9.71 -13.03 13.43
C ASP A 205 9.58 -12.61 14.92
N ALA A 206 8.75 -13.31 15.70
CA ALA A 206 8.64 -13.09 17.15
C ALA A 206 9.97 -13.30 17.88
N LYS A 207 10.67 -14.39 17.60
CA LYS A 207 11.99 -14.68 18.16
C LYS A 207 13.02 -13.62 17.79
N ALA A 208 13.02 -13.15 16.53
CA ALA A 208 13.92 -12.08 16.08
C ALA A 208 13.65 -10.75 16.81
N HIS A 209 12.45 -10.55 17.37
CA HIS A 209 12.09 -9.40 18.20
C HIS A 209 12.20 -9.68 19.72
N SER A 210 12.94 -10.74 20.12
CA SER A 210 13.15 -11.12 21.51
C SER A 210 11.85 -11.40 22.28
N ILE A 211 10.89 -12.04 21.61
CA ILE A 211 9.66 -12.55 22.23
C ILE A 211 9.83 -14.04 22.44
N ASP A 212 9.75 -14.48 23.68
CA ASP A 212 9.84 -15.88 24.06
C ASP A 212 8.60 -16.66 23.65
N ILE A 213 8.81 -17.83 23.06
CA ILE A 213 7.72 -18.73 22.68
C ILE A 213 7.64 -19.87 23.69
N LEU A 214 6.59 -19.87 24.48
CA LEU A 214 6.39 -20.83 25.55
C LEU A 214 5.46 -21.97 25.11
N PRO A 215 5.78 -23.22 25.51
CA PRO A 215 4.89 -24.36 25.23
C PRO A 215 3.57 -24.29 26.02
N PRO A 216 2.58 -25.12 25.67
CA PRO A 216 1.39 -25.31 26.50
C PRO A 216 1.75 -25.74 27.93
N HIS A 217 1.01 -25.20 28.90
CA HIS A 217 1.18 -25.52 30.32
C HIS A 217 -0.19 -25.77 30.97
N PRO A 218 -0.36 -26.81 31.81
CA PRO A 218 -1.68 -27.18 32.39
C PRO A 218 -2.38 -26.03 33.13
N THR A 219 -1.59 -25.19 33.85
CA THR A 219 -2.14 -24.12 34.68
C THR A 219 -2.21 -22.78 33.97
N TYR A 220 -1.25 -22.50 33.07
CA TYR A 220 -1.05 -21.15 32.54
C TYR A 220 -1.52 -20.97 31.09
N SER A 221 -1.84 -22.05 30.39
CA SER A 221 -2.33 -21.95 29.02
C SER A 221 -3.82 -21.67 28.96
N GLY A 222 -4.20 -20.77 28.08
CA GLY A 222 -5.59 -20.57 27.70
C GLY A 222 -6.01 -21.45 26.53
N TYR A 223 -7.19 -21.14 25.99
CA TYR A 223 -7.74 -21.83 24.82
C TYR A 223 -6.84 -21.73 23.59
N THR A 224 -6.35 -20.52 23.27
CA THR A 224 -5.45 -20.24 22.16
C THR A 224 -4.18 -19.53 22.65
N TRP A 225 -3.41 -18.95 21.75
CA TRP A 225 -2.21 -18.20 22.09
C TRP A 225 -2.51 -17.02 23.02
N THR A 226 -1.72 -16.89 24.07
CA THR A 226 -1.83 -15.80 25.07
C THR A 226 -0.51 -15.06 25.19
N ALA A 227 -0.59 -13.75 25.48
CA ALA A 227 0.58 -12.88 25.69
C ALA A 227 0.81 -12.66 27.18
N SER A 228 2.09 -12.53 27.55
CA SER A 228 2.55 -12.00 28.83
C SER A 228 3.80 -11.18 28.56
N GLU A 229 3.99 -10.05 29.20
CA GLU A 229 5.10 -9.09 29.04
C GLU A 229 5.95 -9.24 27.76
N ARG A 230 6.90 -10.17 27.74
CA ARG A 230 7.79 -10.47 26.60
C ARG A 230 7.69 -11.90 26.10
N SER A 231 6.61 -12.59 26.37
CA SER A 231 6.41 -13.96 25.93
C SER A 231 5.03 -14.19 25.32
N VAL A 232 4.96 -15.21 24.49
CA VAL A 232 3.72 -15.73 23.93
C VAL A 232 3.65 -17.22 24.22
N ARG A 233 2.59 -17.65 24.92
CA ARG A 233 2.34 -19.06 25.27
C ARG A 233 1.34 -19.70 24.33
N ALA A 234 1.68 -20.90 23.86
CA ALA A 234 0.75 -21.72 23.11
C ALA A 234 -0.42 -22.17 24.00
N GLY A 235 -1.63 -22.07 23.48
CA GLY A 235 -2.83 -22.56 24.15
C GLY A 235 -3.10 -24.05 23.89
N PHE A 236 -4.12 -24.60 24.54
CA PHE A 236 -4.47 -26.02 24.40
C PHE A 236 -4.87 -26.40 22.97
N LEU A 237 -5.47 -25.50 22.21
CA LEU A 237 -5.83 -25.72 20.81
C LEU A 237 -4.63 -26.00 19.88
N GLN A 238 -3.41 -25.68 20.30
CA GLN A 238 -2.17 -25.96 19.58
C GLN A 238 -1.62 -27.37 19.84
N LEU A 239 -2.19 -28.11 20.80
CA LEU A 239 -1.82 -29.49 21.05
C LEU A 239 -2.35 -30.42 19.94
N PRO A 240 -1.54 -31.35 19.46
CA PRO A 240 -2.00 -32.35 18.48
C PRO A 240 -3.23 -33.14 18.99
N LYS A 241 -4.21 -33.30 18.12
CA LYS A 241 -5.47 -34.03 18.40
C LYS A 241 -6.39 -33.36 19.44
N VAL A 242 -6.09 -32.17 19.92
CA VAL A 242 -6.99 -31.42 20.80
C VAL A 242 -7.86 -30.51 19.93
N GLY A 243 -9.13 -30.81 19.84
CA GLY A 243 -10.14 -30.00 19.16
C GLY A 243 -10.77 -28.93 20.05
N PRO A 244 -11.61 -28.05 19.50
CA PRO A 244 -12.21 -26.92 20.24
C PRO A 244 -12.95 -27.36 21.53
N LYS A 245 -13.72 -28.42 21.49
CA LYS A 245 -14.47 -28.94 22.67
C LYS A 245 -13.52 -29.33 23.80
N ILE A 246 -12.45 -30.07 23.47
CA ILE A 246 -11.46 -30.54 24.46
C ILE A 246 -10.66 -29.33 24.98
N ALA A 247 -10.20 -28.45 24.13
CA ALA A 247 -9.45 -27.24 24.52
C ALA A 247 -10.29 -26.35 25.47
N THR A 248 -11.60 -26.25 25.25
CA THR A 248 -12.50 -25.52 26.13
C THR A 248 -12.65 -26.19 27.51
N ALA A 249 -12.71 -27.50 27.55
CA ALA A 249 -12.85 -28.25 28.80
C ALA A 249 -11.54 -28.27 29.64
N MET A 250 -10.39 -28.00 29.01
CA MET A 250 -9.08 -27.95 29.70
C MET A 250 -8.79 -26.56 30.32
N ARG A 251 -9.64 -25.57 30.06
CA ARG A 251 -9.49 -24.20 30.55
C ARG A 251 -10.13 -24.05 31.94
#